data_9077b3aa9b1cf3c0241d66ff8a76ea67
#
_entry.id   9077b3aa9b1cf3c0241d66ff8a76ea67
#
_cell.length_a   1.000
_cell.length_b   1.000
_cell.length_c   1.000
_cell.angle_alpha   90.00
_cell.angle_beta   90.00
_cell.angle_gamma   90.00
#
_symmetry.space_group_name_H-M   'P 1'
#
loop_
_entity.id
_entity.type
_entity.pdbx_description
1 polymer ?
#
loop_
_entity_poly.entity_id
_entity_poly.type
_entity_poly.pdbx_seq_one_letter_code
_entity_poly.pdbx_strand_id
1 'polypeptide(L)'
;MTPILEIAQRRNLRTIEDSCEAMFVNYEGRPVGSFSDVACFSTYIAHIVTTGVGGLCTTNDPELLVCMKSLMNHGRDSIYIRCDDDQQAKESELFQIANSRFSFIRFGHSFRCTEMEAAIGLAQIEDRQTRMARRQEAANRLTNGLTPFSNHLQLPRARQGGEHGFMFYPLAIIDPAVQRNDLVLFLEARGIETRYLLPLISQPIYRKLFGNLDAQYPVAAWLNENAFYIGCHPEMSDDDIDYVIEQFKQYFGGRT
;
A
#
# COMPACT_ATOMS: atom_id res chain seq x y z
N MET A 1 6.87 13.74 -2.74
CA MET A 1 5.78 14.44 -1.99
C MET A 1 5.88 15.95 -2.13
N THR A 2 6.99 16.57 -1.78
CA THR A 2 7.17 18.04 -1.71
C THR A 2 6.59 18.81 -2.92
N PRO A 3 6.91 18.52 -4.19
CA PRO A 3 6.34 19.27 -5.32
C PRO A 3 4.83 19.13 -5.47
N ILE A 4 4.26 17.98 -5.09
CA ILE A 4 2.80 17.77 -5.14
C ILE A 4 2.10 18.63 -4.10
N LEU A 5 2.63 18.68 -2.88
CA LEU A 5 2.08 19.51 -1.80
C LEU A 5 2.17 21.01 -2.10
N GLU A 6 3.27 21.47 -2.73
CA GLU A 6 3.41 22.83 -3.21
C GLU A 6 2.34 23.21 -4.25
N ILE A 7 2.03 22.30 -5.17
CA ILE A 7 0.96 22.49 -6.15
C ILE A 7 -0.40 22.57 -5.44
N ALA A 8 -0.67 21.65 -4.53
CA ALA A 8 -1.91 21.60 -3.77
C ALA A 8 -2.13 22.89 -2.99
N GLN A 9 -1.10 23.36 -2.29
CA GLN A 9 -1.14 24.62 -1.54
C GLN A 9 -1.41 25.83 -2.44
N ARG A 10 -0.68 25.95 -3.57
CA ARG A 10 -0.87 27.07 -4.53
C ARG A 10 -2.25 27.07 -5.16
N ARG A 11 -2.88 25.90 -5.27
CA ARG A 11 -4.20 25.73 -5.89
C ARG A 11 -5.34 25.61 -4.87
N ASN A 12 -5.04 25.74 -3.59
CA ASN A 12 -5.99 25.54 -2.48
C ASN A 12 -6.74 24.21 -2.58
N LEU A 13 -5.99 23.12 -2.86
CA LEU A 13 -6.52 21.77 -2.97
C LEU A 13 -6.34 21.02 -1.66
N ARG A 14 -7.33 20.25 -1.28
CA ARG A 14 -7.19 19.22 -0.25
C ARG A 14 -6.41 18.04 -0.80
N THR A 15 -5.68 17.37 0.10
CA THR A 15 -4.79 16.26 -0.26
C THR A 15 -5.17 15.00 0.50
N ILE A 16 -5.18 13.88 -0.21
CA ILE A 16 -5.28 12.55 0.38
C ILE A 16 -4.01 11.79 0.00
N GLU A 17 -3.28 11.32 1.01
CA GLU A 17 -2.09 10.50 0.85
C GLU A 17 -2.48 9.02 0.89
N ASP A 18 -2.42 8.35 -0.25
CA ASP A 18 -2.55 6.91 -0.30
C ASP A 18 -1.21 6.27 0.10
N SER A 19 -1.14 5.87 1.35
CA SER A 19 0.04 5.27 1.98
C SER A 19 -0.17 3.78 2.29
N CYS A 20 -1.08 3.13 1.56
CA CYS A 20 -1.45 1.74 1.80
C CYS A 20 -0.25 0.79 1.74
N GLU A 21 0.72 1.06 0.87
CA GLU A 21 1.93 0.25 0.67
C GLU A 21 3.19 0.82 1.37
N ALA A 22 3.04 1.90 2.16
CA ALA A 22 4.15 2.68 2.70
C ALA A 22 4.07 2.89 4.22
N MET A 23 3.46 1.97 4.94
CA MET A 23 3.38 2.03 6.41
C MET A 23 4.79 1.92 7.01
N PHE A 24 5.09 2.70 8.06
CA PHE A 24 6.33 2.73 8.84
C PHE A 24 7.60 3.15 8.10
N VAL A 25 7.49 3.82 6.97
CA VAL A 25 8.64 4.43 6.27
C VAL A 25 8.62 5.95 6.37
N ASN A 26 9.77 6.57 6.09
CA ASN A 26 9.91 8.01 6.13
C ASN A 26 10.20 8.59 4.74
N TYR A 27 9.79 9.83 4.56
CA TYR A 27 10.18 10.69 3.47
C TYR A 27 10.72 12.01 4.03
N GLU A 28 11.97 12.37 3.68
CA GLU A 28 12.66 13.54 4.20
C GLU A 28 12.65 13.62 5.74
N GLY A 29 12.85 12.47 6.41
CA GLY A 29 12.90 12.34 7.86
C GLY A 29 11.54 12.45 8.58
N ARG A 30 10.43 12.53 7.86
CA ARG A 30 9.08 12.56 8.42
C ARG A 30 8.31 11.28 8.06
N PRO A 31 7.49 10.76 8.97
CA PRO A 31 6.68 9.59 8.68
C PRO A 31 5.76 9.80 7.48
N VAL A 32 5.71 8.82 6.58
CA VAL A 32 4.70 8.75 5.52
C VAL A 32 3.33 8.69 6.17
N GLY A 33 2.35 9.40 5.59
CA GLY A 33 1.03 9.60 6.19
C GLY A 33 0.90 10.87 7.04
N SER A 34 1.98 11.67 7.17
CA SER A 34 1.97 12.93 7.92
C SER A 34 1.99 14.19 7.07
N PHE A 35 1.85 14.05 5.74
CA PHE A 35 2.05 15.16 4.81
C PHE A 35 0.77 15.81 4.34
N SER A 36 -0.32 15.07 4.32
CA SER A 36 -1.59 15.47 3.68
C SER A 36 -2.69 15.76 4.71
N ASP A 37 -3.82 16.30 4.25
CA ASP A 37 -4.99 16.54 5.10
C ASP A 37 -5.54 15.23 5.67
N VAL A 38 -5.50 14.16 4.86
CA VAL A 38 -5.87 12.79 5.24
C VAL A 38 -4.82 11.84 4.70
N ALA A 39 -4.44 10.83 5.48
CA ALA A 39 -3.67 9.70 4.98
C ALA A 39 -4.44 8.39 5.17
N CYS A 40 -4.27 7.47 4.21
CA CYS A 40 -4.91 6.17 4.20
C CYS A 40 -3.87 5.06 4.23
N PHE A 41 -4.08 4.08 5.10
CA PHE A 41 -3.25 2.88 5.22
C PHE A 41 -4.15 1.65 5.10
N SER A 42 -3.71 0.66 4.35
CA SER A 42 -4.42 -0.62 4.24
C SER A 42 -3.87 -1.62 5.26
N THR A 43 -4.79 -2.39 5.83
CA THR A 43 -4.48 -3.58 6.63
C THR A 43 -5.02 -4.86 6.00
N TYR A 44 -5.24 -4.82 4.67
CA TYR A 44 -5.61 -5.99 3.90
C TYR A 44 -4.49 -7.04 3.93
N ILE A 45 -4.84 -8.31 3.71
CA ILE A 45 -3.98 -9.48 3.92
C ILE A 45 -2.60 -9.42 3.22
N ALA A 46 -2.46 -8.65 2.15
CA ALA A 46 -1.22 -8.52 1.39
C ALA A 46 -0.32 -7.35 1.85
N HIS A 47 -0.72 -6.59 2.88
CA HIS A 47 -0.03 -5.37 3.29
C HIS A 47 0.97 -5.60 4.43
N ILE A 48 1.61 -4.51 4.88
CA ILE A 48 2.69 -4.55 5.88
C ILE A 48 2.18 -4.97 7.26
N VAL A 49 1.03 -4.43 7.66
CA VAL A 49 0.23 -4.91 8.80
C VAL A 49 -1.05 -5.50 8.24
N THR A 50 -1.45 -6.66 8.71
CA THR A 50 -2.63 -7.35 8.18
C THR A 50 -3.65 -7.62 9.29
N THR A 51 -4.91 -7.28 9.02
CA THR A 51 -6.06 -7.62 9.87
C THR A 51 -7.07 -8.50 9.14
N GLY A 52 -6.68 -9.01 7.96
CA GLY A 52 -7.56 -9.73 7.04
C GLY A 52 -8.23 -8.77 6.06
N VAL A 53 -9.11 -7.93 6.52
CA VAL A 53 -9.68 -6.78 5.81
C VAL A 53 -9.62 -5.56 6.72
N GLY A 54 -9.51 -4.37 6.15
CA GLY A 54 -9.54 -3.14 6.92
C GLY A 54 -8.54 -2.10 6.44
N GLY A 55 -8.48 -1.00 7.16
CA GLY A 55 -7.58 0.11 6.93
C GLY A 55 -7.71 1.18 8.01
N LEU A 56 -6.79 2.11 7.97
CA LEU A 56 -6.72 3.25 8.88
C LEU A 56 -6.71 4.54 8.05
N CYS A 57 -7.52 5.51 8.47
CA CYS A 57 -7.42 6.88 7.97
C CYS A 57 -6.99 7.79 9.13
N THR A 58 -5.99 8.62 8.88
CA THR A 58 -5.46 9.56 9.87
C THR A 58 -5.60 11.00 9.39
N THR A 59 -5.90 11.91 10.31
CA THR A 59 -5.97 13.34 10.04
C THR A 59 -5.68 14.13 11.32
N ASN A 60 -5.18 15.36 11.16
CA ASN A 60 -5.07 16.33 12.23
C ASN A 60 -6.22 17.36 12.21
N ASP A 61 -7.13 17.27 11.24
CA ASP A 61 -8.31 18.13 11.11
C ASP A 61 -9.49 17.50 11.87
N PRO A 62 -10.01 18.13 12.93
CA PRO A 62 -11.11 17.57 13.73
C PRO A 62 -12.42 17.49 12.95
N GLU A 63 -12.67 18.36 11.98
CA GLU A 63 -13.89 18.32 11.16
C GLU A 63 -13.84 17.13 10.19
N LEU A 64 -12.68 16.87 9.58
CA LEU A 64 -12.47 15.69 8.75
C LEU A 64 -12.58 14.41 9.56
N LEU A 65 -12.06 14.39 10.81
CA LEU A 65 -12.19 13.24 11.71
C LEU A 65 -13.67 12.91 11.98
N VAL A 66 -14.48 13.92 12.32
CA VAL A 66 -15.93 13.74 12.56
C VAL A 66 -16.62 13.25 11.30
N CYS A 67 -16.28 13.82 10.14
CA CYS A 67 -16.84 13.41 8.86
C CYS A 67 -16.52 11.95 8.54
N MET A 68 -15.26 11.54 8.66
CA MET A 68 -14.82 10.17 8.40
C MET A 68 -15.47 9.16 9.35
N LYS A 69 -15.57 9.47 10.64
CA LYS A 69 -16.27 8.63 11.63
C LYS A 69 -17.76 8.47 11.30
N SER A 70 -18.41 9.54 10.85
CA SER A 70 -19.80 9.47 10.39
C SER A 70 -19.93 8.58 9.17
N LEU A 71 -19.10 8.79 8.14
CA LEU A 71 -19.15 8.04 6.88
C LEU A 71 -18.89 6.55 7.08
N MET A 72 -17.93 6.16 7.91
CA MET A 72 -17.63 4.75 8.19
C MET A 72 -18.73 4.04 9.01
N ASN A 73 -19.61 4.80 9.64
CA ASN A 73 -20.70 4.30 10.48
C ASN A 73 -22.08 4.74 9.96
N HIS A 74 -22.36 4.37 8.71
CA HIS A 74 -23.63 4.57 8.02
C HIS A 74 -24.05 6.04 7.79
N GLY A 75 -23.18 7.01 8.03
CA GLY A 75 -23.51 8.42 7.95
C GLY A 75 -24.26 8.96 9.19
N ARG A 76 -24.11 8.30 10.32
CA ARG A 76 -24.75 8.74 11.58
C ARG A 76 -24.31 10.15 11.96
N ASP A 77 -25.24 10.87 12.60
CA ASP A 77 -24.95 12.13 13.29
C ASP A 77 -24.02 11.84 14.46
N SER A 78 -23.08 12.73 14.65
CA SER A 78 -22.09 12.78 15.72
C SER A 78 -21.86 11.49 16.50
N ILE A 79 -20.75 10.85 16.24
CA ILE A 79 -19.87 10.76 17.36
C ILE A 79 -20.21 9.67 18.35
N TYR A 80 -20.50 8.48 17.88
CA TYR A 80 -20.21 7.33 18.73
C TYR A 80 -18.68 7.14 18.80
N ILE A 81 -18.02 8.01 19.60
CA ILE A 81 -16.60 7.89 19.90
C ILE A 81 -16.37 6.83 20.99
N ARG A 82 -17.42 6.53 21.78
CA ARG A 82 -17.39 5.57 22.90
C ARG A 82 -18.61 4.67 22.84
N CYS A 83 -18.45 3.40 23.26
CA CYS A 83 -19.57 2.48 23.40
C CYS A 83 -20.56 2.90 24.49
N ASP A 84 -20.08 3.64 25.49
CA ASP A 84 -20.81 4.06 26.67
C ASP A 84 -20.95 5.59 26.65
N ASP A 85 -21.68 6.11 25.68
CA ASP A 85 -21.90 7.54 25.48
C ASP A 85 -22.82 8.19 26.52
N ASP A 86 -23.54 7.38 27.29
CA ASP A 86 -24.55 7.78 28.28
C ASP A 86 -24.13 7.58 29.76
N GLN A 87 -23.01 6.90 30.03
CA GLN A 87 -22.60 6.57 31.41
C GLN A 87 -22.42 7.77 32.36
N GLN A 88 -22.13 8.94 31.81
CA GLN A 88 -21.95 10.17 32.60
C GLN A 88 -22.93 11.28 32.21
N ALA A 89 -23.93 10.95 31.34
CA ALA A 89 -24.89 11.91 30.86
C ALA A 89 -25.92 12.24 31.95
N LYS A 90 -26.32 13.52 32.03
CA LYS A 90 -27.43 13.95 32.88
C LYS A 90 -28.74 13.48 32.27
N GLU A 91 -29.76 13.29 33.13
CA GLU A 91 -31.08 12.87 32.69
C GLU A 91 -31.66 13.74 31.56
N SER A 92 -31.38 15.06 31.59
CA SER A 92 -31.77 16.00 30.52
C SER A 92 -31.09 15.76 29.18
N GLU A 93 -29.96 15.08 29.15
CA GLU A 93 -29.15 14.78 27.95
C GLU A 93 -29.48 13.41 27.38
N LEU A 94 -29.96 12.47 28.23
CA LEU A 94 -30.24 11.10 27.83
C LEU A 94 -31.22 10.98 26.66
N PHE A 95 -32.26 11.85 26.65
CA PHE A 95 -33.22 11.83 25.54
C PHE A 95 -32.58 12.23 24.20
N GLN A 96 -31.73 13.25 24.21
CA GLN A 96 -31.04 13.70 23.02
C GLN A 96 -30.06 12.61 22.52
N ILE A 97 -29.30 12.00 23.42
CA ILE A 97 -28.38 10.90 23.13
C ILE A 97 -29.16 9.74 22.52
N ALA A 98 -30.23 9.30 23.15
CA ALA A 98 -31.06 8.21 22.67
C ALA A 98 -31.67 8.50 21.27
N ASN A 99 -32.14 9.73 21.07
CA ASN A 99 -32.74 10.15 19.78
C ASN A 99 -31.69 10.26 18.66
N SER A 100 -30.45 10.66 18.97
CA SER A 100 -29.38 10.78 17.97
C SER A 100 -28.76 9.45 17.54
N ARG A 101 -28.97 8.35 18.30
CA ARG A 101 -28.39 7.04 18.02
C ARG A 101 -28.69 6.48 16.63
N PHE A 102 -29.83 6.84 16.04
CA PHE A 102 -30.25 6.45 14.69
C PHE A 102 -30.54 7.65 13.79
N SER A 103 -29.93 8.79 14.07
CA SER A 103 -29.97 9.95 13.19
C SER A 103 -28.86 9.81 12.12
N PHE A 104 -29.25 9.82 10.85
CA PHE A 104 -28.35 9.70 9.71
C PHE A 104 -28.34 11.01 8.94
N ILE A 105 -27.22 11.72 8.94
CA ILE A 105 -27.05 13.04 8.35
C ILE A 105 -26.30 13.01 7.02
N ARG A 106 -25.75 11.84 6.65
CA ARG A 106 -25.03 11.61 5.41
C ARG A 106 -25.35 10.23 4.85
N PHE A 107 -25.11 10.03 3.56
CA PHE A 107 -24.97 8.69 3.00
C PHE A 107 -23.60 8.14 3.43
N GLY A 108 -23.59 7.05 4.14
CA GLY A 108 -22.39 6.43 4.66
C GLY A 108 -22.33 4.94 4.39
N HIS A 109 -21.29 4.30 4.91
CA HIS A 109 -20.96 2.89 4.68
C HIS A 109 -20.78 2.17 6.01
N SER A 110 -20.73 0.84 5.97
CA SER A 110 -20.36 0.00 7.10
C SER A 110 -18.90 -0.42 6.95
N PHE A 111 -17.97 0.47 7.29
CA PHE A 111 -16.52 0.26 7.19
C PHE A 111 -15.85 0.10 8.56
N ARG A 112 -16.62 -0.32 9.55
CA ARG A 112 -16.11 -0.50 10.92
C ARG A 112 -15.23 -1.74 10.99
N CYS A 113 -14.05 -1.58 11.58
CA CYS A 113 -13.20 -2.67 12.02
C CYS A 113 -13.79 -3.30 13.29
N THR A 114 -13.73 -4.61 13.40
CA THR A 114 -14.10 -5.32 14.64
C THR A 114 -12.93 -5.41 15.59
N GLU A 115 -13.20 -5.72 16.86
CA GLU A 115 -12.15 -5.92 17.88
C GLU A 115 -11.25 -7.12 17.56
N MET A 116 -11.78 -8.13 16.87
CA MET A 116 -10.98 -9.29 16.42
C MET A 116 -9.91 -8.87 15.41
N GLU A 117 -10.29 -8.08 14.41
CA GLU A 117 -9.37 -7.52 13.43
C GLU A 117 -8.35 -6.59 14.10
N ALA A 118 -8.81 -5.74 15.02
CA ALA A 118 -7.93 -4.84 15.78
C ALA A 118 -6.91 -5.62 16.64
N ALA A 119 -7.31 -6.71 17.29
CA ALA A 119 -6.40 -7.55 18.07
C ALA A 119 -5.31 -8.19 17.23
N ILE A 120 -5.65 -8.68 16.01
CA ILE A 120 -4.66 -9.18 15.05
C ILE A 120 -3.66 -8.08 14.67
N GLY A 121 -4.16 -6.87 14.38
CA GLY A 121 -3.33 -5.72 14.04
C GLY A 121 -2.38 -5.32 15.16
N LEU A 122 -2.86 -5.28 16.41
CA LEU A 122 -2.03 -4.95 17.57
C LEU A 122 -0.83 -5.90 17.71
N ALA A 123 -1.03 -7.20 17.60
CA ALA A 123 0.04 -8.19 17.69
C ALA A 123 1.15 -7.94 16.63
N GLN A 124 0.77 -7.52 15.43
CA GLN A 124 1.76 -7.21 14.38
C GLN A 124 2.46 -5.87 14.58
N ILE A 125 1.77 -4.88 15.15
CA ILE A 125 2.36 -3.57 15.46
C ILE A 125 3.38 -3.68 16.58
N GLU A 126 3.18 -4.57 17.55
CA GLU A 126 4.15 -4.82 18.64
C GLU A 126 5.51 -5.28 18.08
N ASP A 127 5.51 -6.13 17.07
CA ASP A 127 6.74 -6.66 16.42
C ASP A 127 7.15 -5.89 15.15
N ARG A 128 6.58 -4.73 14.89
CA ARG A 128 6.78 -3.98 13.63
C ARG A 128 8.24 -3.71 13.28
N GLN A 129 9.10 -3.44 14.28
CA GLN A 129 10.51 -3.11 14.03
C GLN A 129 11.27 -4.31 13.46
N THR A 130 11.10 -5.49 14.07
CA THR A 130 11.69 -6.75 13.60
C THR A 130 11.18 -7.08 12.20
N ARG A 131 9.88 -6.98 11.98
CA ARG A 131 9.26 -7.28 10.68
C ARG A 131 9.76 -6.35 9.57
N MET A 132 9.88 -5.05 9.84
CA MET A 132 10.42 -4.09 8.87
C MET A 132 11.91 -4.32 8.60
N ALA A 133 12.70 -4.63 9.63
CA ALA A 133 14.12 -4.95 9.48
C ALA A 133 14.34 -6.20 8.61
N ARG A 134 13.58 -7.27 8.86
CA ARG A 134 13.64 -8.52 8.07
C ARG A 134 13.23 -8.26 6.61
N ARG A 135 12.20 -7.47 6.36
CA ARG A 135 11.78 -7.10 5.01
C ARG A 135 12.86 -6.31 4.26
N GLN A 136 13.49 -5.36 4.94
CA GLN A 136 14.60 -4.58 4.38
C GLN A 136 15.82 -5.46 4.08
N GLU A 137 16.13 -6.41 4.97
CA GLU A 137 17.22 -7.38 4.78
C GLU A 137 16.95 -8.27 3.57
N ALA A 138 15.75 -8.83 3.44
CA ALA A 138 15.35 -9.63 2.28
C ALA A 138 15.50 -8.84 0.97
N ALA A 139 15.02 -7.59 0.94
CA ALA A 139 15.15 -6.72 -0.22
C ALA A 139 16.61 -6.41 -0.58
N ASN A 140 17.46 -6.16 0.43
CA ASN A 140 18.88 -5.90 0.22
C ASN A 140 19.61 -7.15 -0.32
N ARG A 141 19.30 -8.33 0.19
CA ARG A 141 19.87 -9.59 -0.31
C ARG A 141 19.43 -9.87 -1.74
N LEU A 142 18.14 -9.71 -2.06
CA LEU A 142 17.64 -9.82 -3.44
C LEU A 142 18.38 -8.83 -4.36
N THR A 143 18.52 -7.56 -3.96
CA THR A 143 19.20 -6.55 -4.74
C THR A 143 20.66 -6.93 -5.00
N ASN A 144 21.39 -7.35 -3.97
CA ASN A 144 22.79 -7.76 -4.10
C ASN A 144 22.93 -8.99 -5.01
N GLY A 145 22.06 -9.99 -4.85
CA GLY A 145 22.07 -11.20 -5.66
C GLY A 145 21.68 -11.00 -7.13
N LEU A 146 20.82 -10.00 -7.39
CA LEU A 146 20.34 -9.69 -8.75
C LEU A 146 21.17 -8.59 -9.44
N THR A 147 22.03 -7.87 -8.75
CA THR A 147 22.92 -6.84 -9.32
C THR A 147 23.75 -7.34 -10.50
N PRO A 148 24.26 -8.59 -10.54
CA PRO A 148 24.98 -9.11 -11.73
C PRO A 148 24.13 -9.10 -13.01
N PHE A 149 22.82 -9.06 -12.90
CA PHE A 149 21.87 -9.04 -14.04
C PHE A 149 21.30 -7.66 -14.33
N SER A 150 21.93 -6.59 -13.84
CA SER A 150 21.47 -5.20 -14.03
C SER A 150 21.50 -4.70 -15.47
N ASN A 151 22.14 -5.42 -16.40
CA ASN A 151 22.03 -5.21 -17.85
C ASN A 151 20.73 -5.78 -18.45
N HIS A 152 20.04 -6.70 -17.75
CA HIS A 152 18.77 -7.28 -18.16
C HIS A 152 17.59 -6.75 -17.32
N LEU A 153 17.86 -6.37 -16.05
CA LEU A 153 16.85 -6.01 -15.05
C LEU A 153 17.08 -4.62 -14.48
N GLN A 154 16.04 -3.82 -14.44
CA GLN A 154 15.98 -2.66 -13.57
C GLN A 154 15.54 -3.13 -12.17
N LEU A 155 16.38 -2.91 -11.17
CA LEU A 155 16.11 -3.21 -9.77
C LEU A 155 15.48 -2.00 -9.06
N PRO A 156 14.73 -2.21 -7.97
CA PRO A 156 14.12 -1.13 -7.21
C PRO A 156 15.17 -0.22 -6.58
N ARG A 157 14.84 1.07 -6.54
CA ARG A 157 15.68 2.07 -5.89
C ARG A 157 14.82 3.07 -5.16
N ALA A 158 15.08 3.28 -3.87
CA ALA A 158 14.53 4.40 -3.15
C ALA A 158 15.10 5.73 -3.70
N ARG A 159 14.26 6.75 -3.79
CA ARG A 159 14.73 8.11 -4.11
C ARG A 159 15.50 8.69 -2.93
N GLN A 160 16.39 9.64 -3.21
CA GLN A 160 17.08 10.39 -2.14
C GLN A 160 16.05 11.00 -1.18
N GLY A 161 16.28 10.82 0.12
CA GLY A 161 15.38 11.27 1.18
C GLY A 161 14.16 10.38 1.44
N GLY A 162 13.93 9.34 0.62
CA GLY A 162 12.84 8.41 0.82
C GLY A 162 13.31 7.02 1.26
N GLU A 163 12.52 6.37 2.11
CA GLU A 163 12.65 4.96 2.44
C GLU A 163 11.68 4.13 1.59
N HIS A 164 11.97 2.86 1.41
CA HIS A 164 11.10 1.92 0.70
C HIS A 164 10.62 0.83 1.66
N GLY A 165 9.30 0.62 1.73
CA GLY A 165 8.69 -0.38 2.61
C GLY A 165 8.83 -1.82 2.11
N PHE A 166 9.18 -2.02 0.85
CA PHE A 166 9.30 -3.32 0.18
C PHE A 166 8.13 -4.27 0.49
N MET A 167 6.91 -3.77 0.37
CA MET A 167 5.72 -4.64 0.46
C MET A 167 5.82 -5.79 -0.55
N PHE A 168 6.40 -5.50 -1.70
CA PHE A 168 6.83 -6.44 -2.73
C PHE A 168 8.16 -5.98 -3.34
N TYR A 169 8.81 -6.83 -4.14
CA TYR A 169 10.07 -6.52 -4.81
C TYR A 169 9.82 -6.30 -6.30
N PRO A 170 9.71 -5.03 -6.78
CA PRO A 170 9.41 -4.72 -8.16
C PRO A 170 10.64 -4.85 -9.07
N LEU A 171 10.41 -5.37 -10.26
CA LEU A 171 11.41 -5.59 -11.29
C LEU A 171 10.87 -5.12 -12.64
N ALA A 172 11.75 -4.66 -13.53
CA ALA A 172 11.39 -4.44 -14.93
C ALA A 172 12.48 -4.99 -15.85
N ILE A 173 12.07 -5.63 -16.94
CA ILE A 173 12.98 -6.06 -17.99
C ILE A 173 13.39 -4.84 -18.81
N ILE A 174 14.69 -4.62 -18.94
CA ILE A 174 15.28 -3.54 -19.74
C ILE A 174 16.02 -4.05 -20.97
N ASP A 175 16.31 -5.33 -21.04
CA ASP A 175 16.95 -5.97 -22.18
C ASP A 175 15.90 -6.36 -23.23
N PRO A 176 15.95 -5.80 -24.46
CA PRO A 176 14.99 -6.10 -25.51
C PRO A 176 15.04 -7.56 -26.01
N ALA A 177 16.12 -8.29 -25.73
CA ALA A 177 16.25 -9.72 -26.06
C ALA A 177 15.50 -10.63 -25.07
N VAL A 178 15.03 -10.10 -23.94
CA VAL A 178 14.33 -10.84 -22.88
C VAL A 178 12.85 -10.48 -22.89
N GLN A 179 12.00 -11.48 -23.00
CA GLN A 179 10.56 -11.29 -22.86
C GLN A 179 10.15 -11.49 -21.39
N ARG A 180 9.46 -10.50 -20.80
CA ARG A 180 8.97 -10.59 -19.41
C ARG A 180 8.18 -11.87 -19.16
N ASN A 181 7.28 -12.23 -20.08
CA ASN A 181 6.41 -13.38 -19.89
C ASN A 181 7.19 -14.69 -19.83
N ASP A 182 8.31 -14.82 -20.56
CA ASP A 182 9.16 -16.02 -20.50
C ASP A 182 9.81 -16.15 -19.12
N LEU A 183 10.34 -15.05 -18.56
CA LEU A 183 10.89 -15.04 -17.21
C LEU A 183 9.82 -15.33 -16.15
N VAL A 184 8.65 -14.70 -16.27
CA VAL A 184 7.52 -14.94 -15.36
C VAL A 184 7.10 -16.40 -15.37
N LEU A 185 6.91 -17.02 -16.53
CA LEU A 185 6.58 -18.44 -16.64
C LEU A 185 7.67 -19.35 -16.07
N PHE A 186 8.93 -18.98 -16.27
CA PHE A 186 10.06 -19.72 -15.71
C PHE A 186 10.05 -19.69 -14.18
N LEU A 187 9.76 -18.54 -13.57
CA LEU A 187 9.70 -18.37 -12.11
C LEU A 187 8.47 -19.08 -11.51
N GLU A 188 7.29 -18.88 -12.09
CA GLU A 188 6.04 -19.54 -11.67
C GLU A 188 6.17 -21.07 -11.70
N ALA A 189 6.76 -21.63 -12.76
CA ALA A 189 7.00 -23.08 -12.86
C ALA A 189 7.95 -23.62 -11.77
N ARG A 190 8.64 -22.75 -11.06
CA ARG A 190 9.56 -23.07 -9.94
C ARG A 190 9.02 -22.65 -8.58
N GLY A 191 7.74 -22.33 -8.49
CA GLY A 191 7.07 -21.97 -7.24
C GLY A 191 7.38 -20.55 -6.74
N ILE A 192 7.95 -19.69 -7.59
CA ILE A 192 8.15 -18.27 -7.28
C ILE A 192 6.98 -17.50 -7.86
N GLU A 193 6.08 -17.10 -6.96
CA GLU A 193 4.87 -16.35 -7.34
C GLU A 193 5.22 -14.95 -7.83
N THR A 194 4.61 -14.54 -8.92
CA THR A 194 4.80 -13.24 -9.56
C THR A 194 3.48 -12.49 -9.73
N ARG A 195 3.55 -11.17 -9.86
CA ARG A 195 2.41 -10.34 -10.25
C ARG A 195 2.87 -9.27 -11.22
N TYR A 196 2.03 -8.95 -12.20
CA TYR A 196 2.30 -7.84 -13.11
C TYR A 196 2.03 -6.49 -12.41
N LEU A 197 2.87 -5.51 -12.72
CA LEU A 197 2.53 -4.12 -12.44
C LEU A 197 1.56 -3.67 -13.52
N LEU A 198 0.28 -3.54 -13.15
CA LEU A 198 -0.80 -3.21 -14.08
C LEU A 198 -1.20 -1.73 -13.92
N PRO A 199 -0.58 -0.80 -14.66
CA PRO A 199 -0.98 0.61 -14.65
C PRO A 199 -2.46 0.79 -14.98
N LEU A 200 -3.09 1.83 -14.44
CA LEU A 200 -4.52 2.11 -14.64
C LEU A 200 -4.92 2.13 -16.12
N ILE A 201 -4.09 2.71 -16.98
CA ILE A 201 -4.36 2.81 -18.43
C ILE A 201 -4.53 1.44 -19.12
N SER A 202 -4.01 0.37 -18.51
CA SER A 202 -4.07 -0.99 -19.04
C SER A 202 -5.28 -1.76 -18.58
N GLN A 203 -6.00 -1.26 -17.57
CA GLN A 203 -7.18 -1.93 -17.03
C GLN A 203 -8.33 -1.93 -18.04
N PRO A 204 -9.03 -3.06 -18.23
CA PRO A 204 -10.10 -3.19 -19.22
C PRO A 204 -11.19 -2.11 -19.09
N ILE A 205 -11.56 -1.75 -17.86
CA ILE A 205 -12.57 -0.71 -17.62
C ILE A 205 -12.10 0.68 -18.09
N TYR A 206 -10.82 1.03 -17.84
CA TYR A 206 -10.29 2.32 -18.28
C TYR A 206 -10.11 2.36 -19.80
N ARG A 207 -9.68 1.26 -20.43
CA ARG A 207 -9.62 1.14 -21.90
C ARG A 207 -11.02 1.25 -22.52
N LYS A 208 -12.05 0.72 -21.88
CA LYS A 208 -13.44 0.87 -22.32
C LYS A 208 -13.95 2.32 -22.23
N LEU A 209 -13.58 3.03 -21.15
CA LEU A 209 -14.05 4.41 -20.90
C LEU A 209 -13.28 5.46 -21.70
N PHE A 210 -11.96 5.29 -21.87
CA PHE A 210 -11.06 6.33 -22.37
C PHE A 210 -10.30 5.92 -23.64
N GLY A 211 -10.50 4.70 -24.13
CA GLY A 211 -9.75 4.16 -25.28
C GLY A 211 -8.30 3.78 -24.92
N ASN A 212 -7.47 3.67 -25.93
CA ASN A 212 -6.04 3.39 -25.75
C ASN A 212 -5.28 4.69 -25.44
N LEU A 213 -4.70 4.75 -24.25
CA LEU A 213 -3.93 5.89 -23.74
C LEU A 213 -2.41 5.67 -23.79
N ASP A 214 -1.93 4.56 -24.36
CA ASP A 214 -0.50 4.16 -24.31
C ASP A 214 0.43 5.24 -24.88
N ALA A 215 0.03 5.89 -25.98
CA ALA A 215 0.81 6.97 -26.58
C ALA A 215 0.88 8.24 -25.70
N GLN A 216 -0.12 8.49 -24.87
CA GLN A 216 -0.15 9.63 -23.95
C GLN A 216 0.67 9.38 -22.67
N TYR A 217 0.81 8.09 -22.31
CA TYR A 217 1.52 7.65 -21.09
C TYR A 217 2.56 6.56 -21.41
N PRO A 218 3.61 6.88 -22.21
CA PRO A 218 4.53 5.87 -22.74
C PRO A 218 5.31 5.12 -21.65
N VAL A 219 5.62 5.75 -20.52
CA VAL A 219 6.29 5.09 -19.39
C VAL A 219 5.36 4.07 -18.74
N ALA A 220 4.09 4.40 -18.55
CA ALA A 220 3.12 3.47 -17.98
C ALA A 220 2.85 2.30 -18.95
N ALA A 221 2.77 2.56 -20.25
CA ALA A 221 2.65 1.52 -21.27
C ALA A 221 3.86 0.58 -21.24
N TRP A 222 5.08 1.14 -21.18
CA TRP A 222 6.30 0.34 -21.08
C TRP A 222 6.34 -0.53 -19.81
N LEU A 223 5.95 0.05 -18.64
CA LEU A 223 5.86 -0.71 -17.38
C LEU A 223 4.83 -1.84 -17.46
N ASN A 224 3.71 -1.63 -18.16
CA ASN A 224 2.71 -2.68 -18.35
C ASN A 224 3.25 -3.90 -19.10
N GLU A 225 4.17 -3.68 -20.04
CA GLU A 225 4.76 -4.73 -20.86
C GLU A 225 5.97 -5.40 -20.18
N ASN A 226 6.75 -4.64 -19.42
CA ASN A 226 8.08 -5.07 -18.98
C ASN A 226 8.17 -5.28 -17.46
N ALA A 227 7.24 -4.73 -16.65
CA ALA A 227 7.37 -4.78 -15.22
C ALA A 227 6.54 -5.89 -14.58
N PHE A 228 7.05 -6.43 -13.48
CA PHE A 228 6.42 -7.40 -12.59
C PHE A 228 7.01 -7.28 -11.21
N TYR A 229 6.47 -7.99 -10.23
CA TYR A 229 7.06 -8.09 -8.90
C TYR A 229 7.02 -9.51 -8.37
N ILE A 230 7.91 -9.79 -7.43
CA ILE A 230 7.99 -11.01 -6.64
C ILE A 230 7.75 -10.71 -5.17
N GLY A 231 7.54 -11.74 -4.37
CA GLY A 231 7.39 -11.63 -2.92
C GLY A 231 8.62 -10.99 -2.26
N CYS A 232 8.34 -10.17 -1.25
CA CYS A 232 9.35 -9.65 -0.33
C CYS A 232 8.65 -9.45 1.02
N HIS A 233 8.67 -10.47 1.88
CA HIS A 233 7.97 -10.43 3.16
C HIS A 233 8.88 -10.92 4.29
N PRO A 234 8.59 -10.55 5.55
CA PRO A 234 9.48 -10.80 6.68
C PRO A 234 9.66 -12.28 7.05
N GLU A 235 8.75 -13.14 6.57
CA GLU A 235 8.79 -14.58 6.83
C GLU A 235 9.64 -15.38 5.83
N MET A 236 10.18 -14.72 4.78
CA MET A 236 11.12 -15.38 3.87
C MET A 236 12.39 -15.77 4.64
N SER A 237 12.72 -17.05 4.58
CA SER A 237 13.99 -17.54 5.11
C SER A 237 15.16 -17.11 4.20
N ASP A 238 16.36 -17.26 4.72
CA ASP A 238 17.57 -17.02 3.94
C ASP A 238 17.67 -17.98 2.75
N ASP A 239 17.26 -19.23 2.95
CA ASP A 239 17.24 -20.25 1.91
C ASP A 239 16.21 -19.93 0.81
N ASP A 240 15.04 -19.36 1.17
CA ASP A 240 14.05 -18.91 0.18
C ASP A 240 14.61 -17.80 -0.70
N ILE A 241 15.30 -16.83 -0.10
CA ILE A 241 15.92 -15.71 -0.83
C ILE A 241 17.01 -16.21 -1.76
N ASP A 242 17.88 -17.10 -1.27
CA ASP A 242 18.98 -17.69 -2.04
C ASP A 242 18.43 -18.56 -3.19
N TYR A 243 17.34 -19.30 -2.95
CA TYR A 243 16.63 -20.03 -3.98
C TYR A 243 16.14 -19.11 -5.09
N VAL A 244 15.47 -18.00 -4.75
CA VAL A 244 15.01 -17.02 -5.73
C VAL A 244 16.17 -16.50 -6.57
N ILE A 245 17.27 -16.07 -5.93
CA ILE A 245 18.46 -15.57 -6.61
C ILE A 245 19.05 -16.62 -7.56
N GLU A 246 19.09 -17.87 -7.13
CA GLU A 246 19.61 -18.96 -7.96
C GLU A 246 18.74 -19.21 -9.20
N GLN A 247 17.41 -19.07 -9.11
CA GLN A 247 16.56 -19.21 -10.28
C GLN A 247 16.80 -18.09 -11.30
N PHE A 248 17.04 -16.87 -10.88
CA PHE A 248 17.44 -15.79 -11.78
C PHE A 248 18.80 -16.07 -12.44
N LYS A 249 19.78 -16.61 -11.71
CA LYS A 249 21.08 -17.03 -12.26
C LYS A 249 20.91 -18.09 -13.34
N GLN A 250 20.07 -19.10 -13.08
CA GLN A 250 19.81 -20.17 -14.06
C GLN A 250 19.14 -19.62 -15.31
N TYR A 251 18.21 -18.68 -15.17
CA TYR A 251 17.54 -18.09 -16.33
C TYR A 251 18.49 -17.25 -17.20
N PHE A 252 19.30 -16.39 -16.59
CA PHE A 252 20.20 -15.50 -17.30
C PHE A 252 21.56 -16.13 -17.64
N GLY A 253 22.06 -17.07 -16.84
CA GLY A 253 23.36 -17.73 -17.06
C GLY A 253 23.45 -18.61 -18.32
N GLY A 254 22.32 -19.03 -18.87
CA GLY A 254 22.25 -19.72 -20.16
C GLY A 254 22.12 -18.79 -21.36
N ARG A 255 22.15 -17.47 -21.18
CA ARG A 255 21.92 -16.43 -22.21
C ARG A 255 23.15 -15.54 -22.47
N THR A 256 24.34 -15.89 -21.91
CA THR A 256 25.61 -15.20 -22.18
C THR A 256 26.23 -15.65 -23.49
#